data_fb577ab1f078b52751c26142db30de50
#
_entry.id   fb577ab1f078b52751c26142db30de50
#
_cell.length_a   1.000
_cell.length_b   1.000
_cell.length_c   1.000
_cell.angle_alpha   90.00
_cell.angle_beta   90.00
_cell.angle_gamma   90.00
#
_symmetry.space_group_name_H-M   'P 1'
#
loop_
_entity.id
_entity.type
_entity.pdbx_description
1 polymer ?
#
loop_
_entity_poly.entity_id
_entity_poly.type
_entity_poly.pdbx_seq_one_letter_code
_entity_poly.pdbx_strand_id
1 'polypeptide(L)'
;IYILHSIFSIITNPMSTKGSVSFASKNDRLNKFVNYVMKDGKKTLAFKLINNTFDILREKGYTNPEDVFDKAIDNITPKIECRPKRVGGAIYQVPMEVPPGRAFALASRWILGAARGKSGADFSKFLAQEFIDAATETGTAFKKKLDVYKMAEANKAFARFANNK
;
A
#
# COMPACT_ATOMS: atom_id res chain seq x y z
N ILE A 1 52.44 -22.70 11.35
CA ILE A 1 51.61 -22.30 12.48
C ILE A 1 50.45 -21.39 12.03
N TYR A 2 50.49 -20.79 10.80
CA TYR A 2 49.45 -19.87 10.31
C TYR A 2 48.28 -20.51 9.53
N ILE A 3 48.31 -21.81 9.27
CA ILE A 3 47.27 -22.50 8.48
C ILE A 3 46.11 -23.07 9.34
N LEU A 4 46.33 -23.26 10.64
CA LEU A 4 45.35 -23.85 11.56
C LEU A 4 44.29 -22.86 12.09
N HIS A 5 44.52 -21.55 11.96
CA HIS A 5 43.56 -20.53 12.42
C HIS A 5 42.42 -20.22 11.43
N SER A 6 42.63 -20.58 10.13
CA SER A 6 41.59 -20.30 9.10
C SER A 6 40.50 -21.36 9.00
N ILE A 7 40.72 -22.55 9.55
CA ILE A 7 39.75 -23.66 9.46
C ILE A 7 38.79 -23.68 10.64
N PHE A 8 39.17 -23.07 11.78
CA PHE A 8 38.31 -23.03 12.97
C PHE A 8 37.17 -21.99 12.90
N SER A 9 37.24 -21.05 11.96
CA SER A 9 36.23 -20.00 11.76
C SER A 9 35.01 -20.44 10.96
N ILE A 10 35.02 -21.67 10.40
CA ILE A 10 33.97 -22.15 9.50
C ILE A 10 32.96 -23.09 10.24
N ILE A 11 33.26 -23.54 11.46
CA ILE A 11 32.47 -24.58 12.16
C ILE A 11 31.57 -24.01 13.27
N THR A 12 31.68 -22.74 13.62
CA THR A 12 30.80 -22.12 14.62
C THR A 12 29.81 -21.15 13.98
N ASN A 13 29.06 -21.62 12.98
CA ASN A 13 27.81 -20.93 12.65
C ASN A 13 26.76 -21.49 13.62
N PRO A 14 26.37 -20.76 14.69
CA PRO A 14 25.29 -21.20 15.54
C PRO A 14 24.05 -21.28 14.64
N MET A 15 23.43 -22.47 14.57
CA MET A 15 22.11 -22.68 14.00
C MET A 15 21.25 -21.50 14.47
N SER A 16 20.83 -20.66 13.53
CA SER A 16 19.93 -19.56 13.74
C SER A 16 18.74 -20.07 14.53
N THR A 17 18.77 -19.87 15.84
CA THR A 17 17.57 -19.91 16.66
C THR A 17 16.55 -19.02 15.96
N LYS A 18 15.36 -19.57 15.71
CA LYS A 18 14.19 -18.91 15.12
C LYS A 18 14.14 -17.46 15.62
N GLY A 19 14.69 -16.54 14.82
CA GLY A 19 14.73 -15.13 15.16
C GLY A 19 13.29 -14.71 15.39
N SER A 20 13.04 -14.11 16.53
CA SER A 20 11.82 -13.34 16.75
C SER A 20 11.77 -12.36 15.58
N VAL A 21 10.87 -12.60 14.63
CA VAL A 21 10.68 -11.72 13.49
C VAL A 21 10.24 -10.39 14.10
N SER A 22 11.14 -9.43 14.13
CA SER A 22 10.80 -8.06 14.52
C SER A 22 9.86 -7.52 13.44
N PHE A 23 8.55 -7.65 13.67
CA PHE A 23 7.48 -7.30 12.73
C PHE A 23 7.21 -5.78 12.67
N ALA A 24 8.07 -4.97 13.25
CA ALA A 24 7.94 -3.51 13.21
C ALA A 24 8.95 -2.93 12.23
N SER A 25 8.48 -2.54 11.04
CA SER A 25 9.23 -1.59 10.22
C SER A 25 9.34 -0.26 10.97
N LYS A 26 10.44 0.47 10.77
CA LYS A 26 10.61 1.85 11.25
C LYS A 26 9.57 2.80 10.62
N ASN A 27 8.94 2.39 9.51
CA ASN A 27 7.96 3.16 8.77
C ASN A 27 6.54 2.88 9.30
N ASP A 28 5.95 3.84 10.01
CA ASP A 28 4.59 3.75 10.56
C ASP A 28 3.52 3.60 9.47
N ARG A 29 3.74 4.16 8.28
CA ARG A 29 2.82 4.03 7.13
C ARG A 29 2.79 2.57 6.66
N LEU A 30 3.95 1.92 6.59
CA LEU A 30 4.06 0.51 6.23
C LEU A 30 3.37 -0.38 7.25
N ASN A 31 3.58 -0.13 8.54
CA ASN A 31 2.90 -0.88 9.61
C ASN A 31 1.37 -0.75 9.53
N LYS A 32 0.86 0.44 9.20
CA LYS A 32 -0.57 0.64 8.93
C LYS A 32 -1.03 -0.09 7.68
N PHE A 33 -0.23 -0.09 6.60
CA PHE A 33 -0.55 -0.78 5.35
C PHE A 33 -0.64 -2.29 5.55
N VAL A 34 0.25 -2.90 6.36
CA VAL A 34 0.18 -4.32 6.73
C VAL A 34 -1.18 -4.70 7.33
N ASN A 35 -1.78 -3.81 8.13
CA ASN A 35 -3.12 -4.07 8.70
C ASN A 35 -4.22 -4.12 7.62
N TYR A 36 -4.08 -3.41 6.50
CA TYR A 36 -5.01 -3.53 5.35
C TYR A 36 -4.75 -4.78 4.51
N VAL A 37 -3.50 -5.25 4.44
CA VAL A 37 -3.14 -6.52 3.79
C VAL A 37 -3.66 -7.71 4.58
N MET A 38 -3.65 -7.61 5.90
CA MET A 38 -4.05 -8.69 6.82
C MET A 38 -5.50 -9.13 6.57
N LYS A 39 -5.73 -10.44 6.57
CA LYS A 39 -7.04 -11.09 6.60
C LYS A 39 -7.10 -12.05 7.79
N ASP A 40 -8.26 -12.17 8.40
CA ASP A 40 -8.55 -13.13 9.49
C ASP A 40 -7.55 -13.06 10.66
N GLY A 41 -7.01 -11.86 10.95
CA GLY A 41 -6.02 -11.67 12.01
C GLY A 41 -4.62 -12.25 11.73
N LYS A 42 -4.35 -12.77 10.52
CA LYS A 42 -3.08 -13.43 10.16
C LYS A 42 -1.98 -12.39 9.87
N LYS A 43 -1.55 -11.65 10.90
CA LYS A 43 -0.61 -10.55 10.77
C LYS A 43 0.79 -11.00 10.33
N THR A 44 1.27 -12.15 10.83
CA THR A 44 2.56 -12.72 10.44
C THR A 44 2.62 -13.04 8.94
N LEU A 45 1.52 -13.57 8.39
CA LEU A 45 1.41 -13.84 6.96
C LEU A 45 1.41 -12.53 6.15
N ALA A 46 0.71 -11.50 6.62
CA ALA A 46 0.69 -10.20 5.95
C ALA A 46 2.08 -9.57 5.87
N PHE A 47 2.87 -9.62 6.96
CA PHE A 47 4.27 -9.19 6.94
C PHE A 47 5.12 -10.01 5.97
N LYS A 48 4.97 -11.33 5.95
CA LYS A 48 5.68 -12.20 5.01
C LYS A 48 5.37 -11.83 3.56
N LEU A 49 4.11 -11.55 3.23
CA LEU A 49 3.71 -11.12 1.90
C LEU A 49 4.33 -9.77 1.51
N ILE A 50 4.40 -8.81 2.43
CA ILE A 50 5.04 -7.52 2.18
C ILE A 50 6.55 -7.69 2.00
N ASN A 51 7.23 -8.48 2.83
CA ASN A 51 8.67 -8.73 2.67
C ASN A 51 8.95 -9.39 1.32
N ASN A 52 8.19 -10.41 0.92
CA ASN A 52 8.31 -11.02 -0.39
C ASN A 52 8.08 -9.99 -1.53
N THR A 53 7.13 -9.05 -1.34
CA THR A 53 6.89 -7.97 -2.30
C THR A 53 8.12 -7.07 -2.42
N PHE A 54 8.75 -6.73 -1.30
CA PHE A 54 9.96 -5.90 -1.29
C PHE A 54 11.17 -6.62 -1.89
N ASP A 55 11.29 -7.93 -1.67
CA ASP A 55 12.36 -8.74 -2.30
C ASP A 55 12.19 -8.74 -3.83
N ILE A 56 10.97 -8.89 -4.34
CA ILE A 56 10.67 -8.79 -5.78
C ILE A 56 10.99 -7.39 -6.32
N LEU A 57 10.75 -6.32 -5.55
CA LEU A 57 11.14 -4.96 -5.96
C LEU A 57 12.67 -4.82 -6.05
N ARG A 58 13.43 -5.42 -5.11
CA ARG A 58 14.91 -5.45 -5.15
C ARG A 58 15.41 -6.21 -6.36
N GLU A 59 14.84 -7.37 -6.68
CA GLU A 59 15.16 -8.16 -7.88
C GLU A 59 14.92 -7.37 -9.17
N LYS A 60 13.93 -6.49 -9.19
CA LYS A 60 13.63 -5.57 -10.31
C LYS A 60 14.54 -4.33 -10.36
N GLY A 61 15.54 -4.22 -9.47
CA GLY A 61 16.53 -3.15 -9.47
C GLY A 61 16.18 -1.93 -8.60
N TYR A 62 15.13 -1.98 -7.79
CA TYR A 62 14.82 -0.91 -6.85
C TYR A 62 15.60 -1.08 -5.55
N THR A 63 16.62 -0.25 -5.34
CA THR A 63 17.52 -0.31 -4.16
C THR A 63 16.73 -0.13 -2.85
N ASN A 64 15.77 0.81 -2.82
CA ASN A 64 14.96 1.14 -1.66
C ASN A 64 13.47 0.86 -1.93
N PRO A 65 12.96 -0.34 -1.62
CA PRO A 65 11.55 -0.68 -1.83
C PRO A 65 10.57 0.18 -1.01
N GLU A 66 10.99 0.67 0.16
CA GLU A 66 10.17 1.54 1.01
C GLU A 66 9.91 2.89 0.34
N ASP A 67 10.88 3.47 -0.37
CA ASP A 67 10.70 4.72 -1.11
C ASP A 67 9.70 4.54 -2.26
N VAL A 68 9.74 3.38 -2.93
CA VAL A 68 8.76 3.05 -3.98
C VAL A 68 7.36 2.93 -3.39
N PHE A 69 7.22 2.29 -2.23
CA PHE A 69 5.96 2.19 -1.50
C PHE A 69 5.43 3.58 -1.10
N ASP A 70 6.25 4.43 -0.49
CA ASP A 70 5.84 5.77 -0.06
C ASP A 70 5.42 6.62 -1.25
N LYS A 71 6.21 6.63 -2.34
CA LYS A 71 5.87 7.32 -3.57
C LYS A 71 4.56 6.79 -4.19
N ALA A 72 4.36 5.48 -4.22
CA ALA A 72 3.14 4.87 -4.72
C ALA A 72 1.91 5.31 -3.91
N ILE A 73 2.01 5.30 -2.58
CA ILE A 73 0.93 5.75 -1.69
C ILE A 73 0.64 7.24 -1.91
N ASP A 74 1.66 8.09 -2.00
CA ASP A 74 1.49 9.54 -2.17
C ASP A 74 0.82 9.86 -3.51
N ASN A 75 1.24 9.19 -4.59
CA ASN A 75 0.63 9.36 -5.91
C ASN A 75 -0.84 8.94 -5.95
N ILE A 76 -1.24 7.92 -5.20
CA ILE A 76 -2.63 7.42 -5.19
C ILE A 76 -3.50 8.15 -4.17
N THR A 77 -2.92 8.73 -3.13
CA THR A 77 -3.65 9.41 -2.06
C THR A 77 -4.54 10.53 -2.63
N PRO A 78 -5.89 10.41 -2.51
CA PRO A 78 -6.81 11.41 -3.01
C PRO A 78 -6.93 12.58 -2.04
N LYS A 79 -7.06 13.80 -2.57
CA LYS A 79 -7.39 15.00 -1.78
C LYS A 79 -8.89 15.24 -1.65
N ILE A 80 -9.67 14.71 -2.61
CA ILE A 80 -11.12 14.91 -2.70
C ILE A 80 -11.80 13.55 -2.88
N GLU A 81 -12.95 13.35 -2.26
CA GLU A 81 -13.86 12.22 -2.50
C GLU A 81 -15.30 12.71 -2.66
N CYS A 82 -16.13 11.96 -3.37
CA CYS A 82 -17.57 12.19 -3.40
C CYS A 82 -18.25 11.36 -2.33
N ARG A 83 -19.10 12.00 -1.53
CA ARG A 83 -19.94 11.30 -0.54
C ARG A 83 -21.42 11.56 -0.82
N PRO A 84 -22.25 10.52 -0.72
CA PRO A 84 -23.69 10.70 -0.82
C PRO A 84 -24.18 11.51 0.37
N LYS A 85 -24.91 12.60 0.12
CA LYS A 85 -25.55 13.44 1.12
C LYS A 85 -27.01 13.65 0.75
N ARG A 86 -27.91 13.51 1.74
CA ARG A 86 -29.34 13.73 1.54
C ARG A 86 -29.66 15.21 1.78
N VAL A 87 -30.22 15.87 0.76
CA VAL A 87 -30.64 17.27 0.84
C VAL A 87 -32.05 17.39 0.24
N GLY A 88 -32.99 17.86 1.02
CA GLY A 88 -34.38 18.05 0.56
C GLY A 88 -35.07 16.78 0.04
N GLY A 89 -34.71 15.60 0.57
CA GLY A 89 -35.27 14.32 0.14
C GLY A 89 -34.50 13.60 -1.00
N ALA A 90 -33.66 14.30 -1.76
CA ALA A 90 -32.82 13.73 -2.80
C ALA A 90 -31.40 13.42 -2.30
N ILE A 91 -30.73 12.44 -2.92
CA ILE A 91 -29.35 12.07 -2.59
C ILE A 91 -28.45 12.66 -3.67
N TYR A 92 -27.49 13.49 -3.24
CA TYR A 92 -26.48 14.11 -4.09
C TYR A 92 -25.09 13.55 -3.78
N GLN A 93 -24.27 13.37 -4.80
CA GLN A 93 -22.84 13.07 -4.63
C GLN A 93 -22.08 14.38 -4.40
N VAL A 94 -21.74 14.63 -3.13
CA VAL A 94 -21.11 15.89 -2.73
C VAL A 94 -19.58 15.71 -2.67
N PRO A 95 -18.81 16.48 -3.45
CA PRO A 95 -17.34 16.46 -3.34
C PRO A 95 -16.92 17.13 -2.01
N MET A 96 -16.07 16.43 -1.28
CA MET A 96 -15.56 16.84 0.04
C MET A 96 -14.07 16.57 0.14
N GLU A 97 -13.35 17.40 0.90
CA GLU A 97 -11.95 17.12 1.24
C GLU A 97 -11.81 15.86 2.09
N VAL A 98 -10.75 15.11 1.84
CA VAL A 98 -10.47 13.85 2.52
C VAL A 98 -9.47 14.07 3.65
N PRO A 99 -9.82 13.75 4.91
CA PRO A 99 -8.85 13.78 6.02
C PRO A 99 -7.67 12.82 5.75
N PRO A 100 -6.43 13.15 6.19
CA PRO A 100 -5.22 12.38 5.87
C PRO A 100 -5.31 10.89 6.19
N GLY A 101 -5.89 10.53 7.34
CA GLY A 101 -6.05 9.12 7.74
C GLY A 101 -6.98 8.35 6.81
N ARG A 102 -8.06 8.98 6.32
CA ARG A 102 -8.97 8.37 5.35
C ARG A 102 -8.36 8.33 3.95
N ALA A 103 -7.61 9.35 3.56
CA ALA A 103 -6.94 9.39 2.27
C ALA A 103 -5.95 8.22 2.13
N PHE A 104 -5.16 7.95 3.17
CA PHE A 104 -4.29 6.78 3.25
C PHE A 104 -5.08 5.45 3.18
N ALA A 105 -6.21 5.36 3.88
CA ALA A 105 -7.06 4.18 3.84
C ALA A 105 -7.63 3.91 2.45
N LEU A 106 -8.03 4.96 1.72
CA LEU A 106 -8.52 4.86 0.34
C LEU A 106 -7.40 4.38 -0.60
N ALA A 107 -6.23 5.02 -0.55
CA ALA A 107 -5.07 4.63 -1.36
C ALA A 107 -4.70 3.16 -1.13
N SER A 108 -4.58 2.74 0.14
CA SER A 108 -4.27 1.36 0.51
C SER A 108 -5.30 0.36 -0.05
N ARG A 109 -6.60 0.65 0.07
CA ARG A 109 -7.66 -0.22 -0.46
C ARG A 109 -7.65 -0.30 -1.98
N TRP A 110 -7.34 0.79 -2.69
CA TRP A 110 -7.30 0.80 -4.15
C TRP A 110 -6.14 -0.03 -4.67
N ILE A 111 -4.95 0.11 -4.09
CA ILE A 111 -3.77 -0.72 -4.43
C ILE A 111 -4.07 -2.19 -4.17
N LEU A 112 -4.58 -2.52 -2.98
CA LEU A 112 -4.88 -3.91 -2.62
C LEU A 112 -6.01 -4.49 -3.47
N GLY A 113 -7.03 -3.70 -3.80
CA GLY A 113 -8.12 -4.11 -4.68
C GLY A 113 -7.62 -4.41 -6.10
N ALA A 114 -6.70 -3.58 -6.62
CA ALA A 114 -6.08 -3.81 -7.92
C ALA A 114 -5.20 -5.06 -7.92
N ALA A 115 -4.37 -5.26 -6.89
CA ALA A 115 -3.52 -6.45 -6.77
C ALA A 115 -4.34 -7.75 -6.58
N ARG A 116 -5.40 -7.71 -5.77
CA ARG A 116 -6.28 -8.87 -5.50
C ARG A 116 -7.20 -9.23 -6.67
N GLY A 117 -7.48 -8.29 -7.57
CA GLY A 117 -8.28 -8.52 -8.76
C GLY A 117 -7.52 -9.24 -9.88
N LYS A 118 -6.21 -9.36 -9.77
CA LYS A 118 -5.36 -10.09 -10.72
C LYS A 118 -5.28 -11.56 -10.35
N SER A 119 -5.13 -12.45 -11.35
CA SER A 119 -4.99 -13.90 -11.18
C SER A 119 -3.86 -14.42 -12.08
N GLY A 120 -3.32 -15.60 -11.75
CA GLY A 120 -2.27 -16.26 -12.56
C GLY A 120 -0.86 -16.19 -11.97
N ALA A 121 -0.65 -15.46 -10.86
CA ALA A 121 0.62 -15.45 -10.12
C ALA A 121 0.39 -15.18 -8.63
N ASP A 122 1.48 -15.20 -7.86
CA ASP A 122 1.45 -14.90 -6.43
C ASP A 122 1.04 -13.45 -6.16
N PHE A 123 0.26 -13.24 -5.10
CA PHE A 123 -0.18 -11.92 -4.68
C PHE A 123 0.97 -10.91 -4.51
N SER A 124 2.12 -11.35 -3.97
CA SER A 124 3.30 -10.49 -3.79
C SER A 124 3.85 -9.95 -5.12
N LYS A 125 3.76 -10.73 -6.21
CA LYS A 125 4.17 -10.29 -7.55
C LYS A 125 3.23 -9.21 -8.09
N PHE A 126 1.93 -9.40 -7.92
CA PHE A 126 0.94 -8.41 -8.34
C PHE A 126 1.04 -7.13 -7.52
N LEU A 127 1.27 -7.25 -6.21
CA LEU A 127 1.41 -6.09 -5.33
C LEU A 127 2.68 -5.29 -5.67
N ALA A 128 3.81 -5.97 -5.96
CA ALA A 128 5.03 -5.31 -6.41
C ALA A 128 4.81 -4.55 -7.72
N GLN A 129 4.10 -5.16 -8.67
CA GLN A 129 3.77 -4.49 -9.93
C GLN A 129 2.87 -3.27 -9.72
N GLU A 130 1.83 -3.37 -8.87
CA GLU A 130 0.97 -2.22 -8.55
C GLU A 130 1.73 -1.09 -7.86
N PHE A 131 2.73 -1.39 -7.02
CA PHE A 131 3.58 -0.33 -6.44
C PHE A 131 4.41 0.39 -7.51
N ILE A 132 4.99 -0.34 -8.47
CA ILE A 132 5.74 0.26 -9.57
C ILE A 132 4.82 1.13 -10.44
N ASP A 133 3.67 0.57 -10.85
CA ASP A 133 2.70 1.26 -11.69
C ASP A 133 2.19 2.54 -10.98
N ALA A 134 1.91 2.44 -9.70
CA ALA A 134 1.48 3.58 -8.88
C ALA A 134 2.57 4.65 -8.71
N ALA A 135 3.83 4.24 -8.53
CA ALA A 135 4.97 5.15 -8.43
C ALA A 135 5.23 5.92 -9.73
N THR A 136 4.82 5.34 -10.88
CA THR A 136 4.89 5.96 -12.22
C THR A 136 3.56 6.59 -12.67
N GLU A 137 2.61 6.75 -11.74
CA GLU A 137 1.28 7.35 -11.98
C GLU A 137 0.46 6.61 -13.05
N THR A 138 0.63 5.30 -13.09
CA THR A 138 -0.08 4.40 -14.02
C THR A 138 -0.83 3.31 -13.25
N GLY A 139 -1.42 2.37 -13.95
CA GLY A 139 -2.05 1.21 -13.36
C GLY A 139 -3.50 1.42 -12.89
N THR A 140 -4.07 0.33 -12.38
CA THR A 140 -5.49 0.26 -12.03
C THR A 140 -5.84 1.10 -10.81
N ALA A 141 -4.96 1.13 -9.81
CA ALA A 141 -5.16 1.91 -8.59
C ALA A 141 -5.12 3.43 -8.88
N PHE A 142 -4.20 3.88 -9.73
CA PHE A 142 -4.13 5.28 -10.14
C PHE A 142 -5.34 5.70 -10.98
N LYS A 143 -5.82 4.83 -11.87
CA LYS A 143 -7.05 5.07 -12.62
C LYS A 143 -8.26 5.29 -11.70
N LYS A 144 -8.37 4.54 -10.61
CA LYS A 144 -9.41 4.75 -9.58
C LYS A 144 -9.38 6.15 -8.98
N LYS A 145 -8.19 6.70 -8.69
CA LYS A 145 -8.04 8.09 -8.23
C LYS A 145 -8.56 9.07 -9.28
N LEU A 146 -8.18 8.88 -10.56
CA LEU A 146 -8.64 9.75 -11.64
C LEU A 146 -10.17 9.68 -11.82
N ASP A 147 -10.77 8.50 -11.69
CA ASP A 147 -12.22 8.33 -11.79
C ASP A 147 -12.94 9.08 -10.65
N VAL A 148 -12.40 9.03 -9.43
CA VAL A 148 -12.94 9.82 -8.29
C VAL A 148 -12.83 11.33 -8.56
N TYR A 149 -11.72 11.79 -9.14
CA TYR A 149 -11.54 13.21 -9.47
C TYR A 149 -12.49 13.66 -10.59
N LYS A 150 -12.69 12.85 -11.63
CA LYS A 150 -13.68 13.10 -12.68
C LYS A 150 -15.09 13.20 -12.10
N MET A 151 -15.44 12.29 -11.19
CA MET A 151 -16.72 12.31 -10.49
C MET A 151 -16.88 13.59 -9.65
N ALA A 152 -15.82 14.01 -8.96
CA ALA A 152 -15.82 15.22 -8.14
C ALA A 152 -16.01 16.48 -9.02
N GLU A 153 -15.35 16.55 -10.18
CA GLU A 153 -15.50 17.67 -11.11
C GLU A 153 -16.93 17.70 -11.70
N ALA A 154 -17.48 16.57 -12.12
CA ALA A 154 -18.85 16.49 -12.62
C ALA A 154 -19.90 16.93 -11.58
N ASN A 155 -19.61 16.72 -10.30
CA ASN A 155 -20.52 17.09 -9.19
C ASN A 155 -20.13 18.39 -8.48
N LYS A 156 -19.22 19.19 -9.05
CA LYS A 156 -18.69 20.42 -8.43
C LYS A 156 -19.79 21.42 -8.00
N ALA A 157 -20.88 21.49 -8.74
CA ALA A 157 -22.04 22.36 -8.40
C ALA A 157 -22.62 22.03 -7.03
N PHE A 158 -22.49 20.78 -6.55
CA PHE A 158 -23.02 20.32 -5.25
C PHE A 158 -22.05 20.54 -4.09
N ALA A 159 -20.83 21.05 -4.34
CA ALA A 159 -19.84 21.33 -3.29
C ALA A 159 -20.37 22.27 -2.20
N ARG A 160 -21.31 23.17 -2.56
CA ARG A 160 -22.01 24.07 -1.60
C ARG A 160 -22.73 23.30 -0.48
N PHE A 161 -23.11 22.05 -0.70
CA PHE A 161 -23.76 21.22 0.31
C PHE A 161 -22.77 20.53 1.26
N ALA A 162 -21.47 20.64 1.05
CA ALA A 162 -20.46 20.01 1.91
C ALA A 162 -20.56 20.51 3.37
N ASN A 163 -20.79 21.81 3.56
CA ASN A 163 -20.78 22.48 4.87
C ASN A 163 -22.15 22.54 5.57
N ASN A 164 -23.25 22.13 4.93
CA ASN A 164 -24.54 22.07 5.57
C ASN A 164 -24.56 20.89 6.56
N LYS A 165 -24.61 21.19 7.86
CA LYS A 165 -24.85 20.21 8.93
C LYS A 165 -26.32 19.77 8.94
#